data_0ff4a49f4b2f0056bcc98ddfbbe06873
#
_entry.id   0ff4a49f4b2f0056bcc98ddfbbe06873
#
_cell.length_a   1.000
_cell.length_b   1.000
_cell.length_c   1.000
_cell.angle_alpha   90.00
_cell.angle_beta   90.00
_cell.angle_gamma   90.00
#
_symmetry.space_group_name_H-M   'P 1'
#
loop_
_entity.id
_entity.type
_entity.pdbx_description
1 polymer ?
#
loop_
_entity_poly.entity_id
_entity_poly.type
_entity_poly.pdbx_seq_one_letter_code
_entity_poly.pdbx_strand_id
1 'polypeptide(L)'
;MRSIHFDPDAWDDFLYWLGANRKMATRIARLIRDIQRDPFTGIGKPEPLKGDLSGYWSRRIDDEHRLVYRAGDAEVKILKARYHYSQ
;
A
#
# COMPACT_ATOMS: atom_id res chain seq x y z
N MET A 1 -6.13 1.73 -16.95
CA MET A 1 -5.29 1.69 -15.72
C MET A 1 -6.19 1.89 -14.49
N ARG A 2 -5.94 1.14 -13.42
CA ARG A 2 -6.74 1.26 -12.20
C ARG A 2 -6.58 2.64 -11.56
N SER A 3 -7.67 3.23 -11.12
CA SER A 3 -7.63 4.48 -10.36
C SER A 3 -7.14 4.20 -8.93
N ILE A 4 -6.60 5.23 -8.27
CA ILE A 4 -6.07 5.11 -6.92
C ILE A 4 -6.96 5.90 -5.96
N HIS A 5 -7.35 5.23 -4.88
CA HIS A 5 -8.15 5.83 -3.81
C HIS A 5 -7.41 5.64 -2.49
N PHE A 6 -7.20 6.71 -1.76
CA PHE A 6 -6.59 6.65 -0.44
C PHE A 6 -7.67 6.79 0.62
N ASP A 7 -7.70 5.88 1.58
CA ASP A 7 -8.43 6.15 2.82
C ASP A 7 -7.76 7.33 3.53
N PRO A 8 -8.49 8.11 4.33
CA PRO A 8 -7.92 9.27 5.01
C PRO A 8 -6.64 8.95 5.80
N ASP A 9 -6.62 7.84 6.54
CA ASP A 9 -5.43 7.44 7.30
C ASP A 9 -4.24 7.14 6.38
N ALA A 10 -4.49 6.51 5.25
CA ALA A 10 -3.42 6.21 4.29
C ALA A 10 -2.86 7.50 3.68
N TRP A 11 -3.72 8.47 3.40
CA TRP A 11 -3.29 9.77 2.89
C TRP A 11 -2.44 10.50 3.91
N ASP A 12 -2.85 10.46 5.19
CA ASP A 12 -2.07 11.04 6.28
C ASP A 12 -0.70 10.35 6.40
N ASP A 13 -0.65 9.02 6.25
CA ASP A 13 0.62 8.28 6.26
C ASP A 13 1.54 8.76 5.14
N PHE A 14 1.01 8.92 3.94
CA PHE A 14 1.81 9.38 2.81
C PHE A 14 2.34 10.79 3.04
N LEU A 15 1.49 11.69 3.54
CA LEU A 15 1.90 13.05 3.87
C LEU A 15 2.98 13.07 4.96
N TYR A 16 2.87 12.17 5.95
CA TYR A 16 3.91 12.02 6.96
C TYR A 16 5.26 11.72 6.31
N TRP A 17 5.29 10.76 5.40
CA TRP A 17 6.54 10.37 4.75
C TRP A 17 7.11 11.49 3.88
N LEU A 18 6.28 12.26 3.21
CA LEU A 18 6.75 13.41 2.43
C LEU A 18 7.54 14.38 3.29
N GLY A 19 7.16 14.57 4.56
CA GLY A 19 7.86 15.46 5.48
C GLY A 19 9.02 14.80 6.20
N ALA A 20 8.87 13.52 6.59
CA ALA A 20 9.83 12.85 7.46
C ALA A 20 10.91 12.08 6.71
N ASN A 21 10.59 11.48 5.56
CA ASN A 21 11.53 10.66 4.81
C ASN A 21 11.04 10.48 3.36
N ARG A 22 11.54 11.34 2.48
CA ARG A 22 11.07 11.35 1.09
C ARG A 22 11.39 10.06 0.34
N LYS A 23 12.40 9.31 0.74
CA LYS A 23 12.70 8.01 0.12
C LYS A 23 11.55 7.04 0.36
N MET A 24 10.93 7.09 1.54
CA MET A 24 9.77 6.26 1.83
C MET A 24 8.57 6.65 0.97
N ALA A 25 8.32 7.94 0.81
CA ALA A 25 7.24 8.42 -0.05
C ALA A 25 7.47 7.99 -1.50
N THR A 26 8.69 8.09 -2.00
CA THR A 26 9.03 7.64 -3.35
C THR A 26 8.83 6.13 -3.49
N ARG A 27 9.23 5.37 -2.50
CA ARG A 27 9.04 3.92 -2.50
C ARG A 27 7.55 3.56 -2.56
N ILE A 28 6.73 4.26 -1.77
CA ILE A 28 5.27 4.05 -1.78
C ILE A 28 4.70 4.34 -3.17
N ALA A 29 5.11 5.44 -3.78
CA ALA A 29 4.64 5.78 -5.13
C ALA A 29 5.00 4.70 -6.14
N ARG A 30 6.21 4.14 -6.06
CA ARG A 30 6.63 3.03 -6.93
C ARG A 30 5.82 1.78 -6.69
N LEU A 31 5.53 1.46 -5.44
CA LEU A 31 4.69 0.31 -5.10
C LEU A 31 3.29 0.48 -5.68
N ILE A 32 2.70 1.66 -5.53
CA ILE A 32 1.35 1.93 -6.04
C ILE A 32 1.33 1.81 -7.57
N ARG A 33 2.35 2.32 -8.25
CA ARG A 33 2.43 2.17 -9.71
C ARG A 33 2.49 0.69 -10.11
N ASP A 34 3.25 -0.10 -9.38
CA ASP A 34 3.36 -1.53 -9.66
C ASP A 34 2.04 -2.26 -9.38
N ILE A 35 1.32 -1.87 -8.31
CA ILE A 35 0.00 -2.41 -7.99
C ILE A 35 -1.01 -2.09 -9.08
N GLN A 36 -0.95 -0.91 -9.67
CA GLN A 36 -1.83 -0.54 -10.79
C GLN A 36 -1.65 -1.49 -11.97
N ARG A 37 -0.42 -1.92 -12.21
CA ARG A 37 -0.10 -2.86 -13.28
C ARG A 37 -0.61 -4.26 -12.95
N ASP A 38 -0.30 -4.76 -11.75
CA ASP A 38 -0.71 -6.08 -11.29
C ASP A 38 -0.76 -6.08 -9.76
N PRO A 39 -1.97 -6.16 -9.19
CA PRO A 39 -2.10 -6.06 -7.73
C PRO A 39 -1.57 -7.27 -6.96
N PHE A 40 -1.31 -8.39 -7.61
CA PHE A 40 -1.04 -9.64 -6.90
C PHE A 40 0.37 -10.16 -7.09
N THR A 41 1.15 -9.57 -7.99
CA THR A 41 2.56 -9.93 -8.21
C THR A 41 3.38 -8.67 -8.37
N GLY A 42 4.68 -8.77 -8.12
CA GLY A 42 5.59 -7.66 -8.35
C GLY A 42 6.47 -7.35 -7.15
N ILE A 43 6.90 -6.09 -7.04
CA ILE A 43 7.87 -5.66 -6.03
C ILE A 43 7.24 -5.58 -4.64
N GLY A 44 8.06 -5.68 -3.60
CA GLY A 44 7.60 -5.51 -2.23
C GLY A 44 6.94 -6.74 -1.62
N LYS A 45 7.09 -7.90 -2.23
CA LYS A 45 6.56 -9.18 -1.73
C LYS A 45 5.05 -9.12 -1.46
N PRO A 46 4.22 -8.95 -2.50
CA PRO A 46 2.76 -8.92 -2.31
C PRO A 46 2.26 -10.18 -1.61
N GLU A 47 1.39 -9.99 -0.63
CA GLU A 47 0.92 -11.07 0.21
C GLU A 47 -0.54 -10.83 0.60
N PRO A 48 -1.43 -11.83 0.45
CA PRO A 48 -2.81 -11.69 0.90
C PRO A 48 -2.88 -11.73 2.43
N LEU A 49 -3.76 -10.94 3.00
CA LEU A 49 -3.96 -10.88 4.45
C LEU A 49 -5.13 -11.76 4.86
N LYS A 50 -5.21 -12.07 6.16
CA LYS A 50 -6.19 -12.98 6.72
C LYS A 50 -7.00 -12.29 7.82
N GLY A 51 -7.98 -13.01 8.38
CA GLY A 51 -8.77 -12.50 9.48
C GLY A 51 -9.58 -11.27 9.09
N ASP A 52 -9.54 -10.25 9.93
CA ASP A 52 -10.29 -9.02 9.70
C ASP A 52 -9.85 -8.26 8.46
N LEU A 53 -8.64 -8.56 7.97
CA LEU A 53 -8.11 -7.93 6.76
C LEU A 53 -8.20 -8.84 5.53
N SER A 54 -9.02 -9.88 5.60
CA SER A 54 -9.26 -10.76 4.46
C SER A 54 -9.78 -9.96 3.27
N GLY A 55 -9.21 -10.21 2.10
CA GLY A 55 -9.51 -9.43 0.89
C GLY A 55 -8.53 -8.29 0.65
N TYR A 56 -7.75 -7.94 1.66
CA TYR A 56 -6.68 -6.96 1.51
C TYR A 56 -5.35 -7.66 1.26
N TRP A 57 -4.40 -6.90 0.75
CA TRP A 57 -3.04 -7.35 0.46
C TRP A 57 -2.06 -6.39 1.09
N SER A 58 -0.83 -6.84 1.31
CA SER A 58 0.23 -5.96 1.75
C SER A 58 1.45 -6.07 0.86
N ARG A 59 2.20 -4.98 0.78
CA ARG A 59 3.55 -4.97 0.20
C ARG A 59 4.49 -4.27 1.16
N ARG A 60 5.73 -4.71 1.20
CA ARG A 60 6.74 -4.11 2.09
C ARG A 60 7.19 -2.77 1.53
N ILE A 61 7.11 -1.73 2.35
CA ILE A 61 7.74 -0.45 2.06
C ILE A 61 9.20 -0.57 2.47
N ASP A 62 9.45 -1.04 3.69
CA ASP A 62 10.76 -1.45 4.20
C ASP A 62 10.57 -2.61 5.18
N ASP A 63 11.55 -2.90 6.03
CA ASP A 63 11.46 -4.03 6.96
C ASP A 63 10.37 -3.85 8.00
N GLU A 64 10.06 -2.62 8.34
CA GLU A 64 9.10 -2.28 9.41
C GLU A 64 7.72 -1.91 8.87
N HIS A 65 7.66 -1.18 7.77
CA HIS A 65 6.42 -0.56 7.30
C HIS A 65 5.82 -1.29 6.11
N ARG A 66 4.50 -1.33 6.07
CA ARG A 66 3.73 -2.03 5.03
C ARG A 66 2.72 -1.09 4.38
N LEU A 67 2.53 -1.30 3.09
CA LEU A 67 1.44 -0.71 2.33
C LEU A 67 0.32 -1.74 2.29
N VAL A 68 -0.84 -1.40 2.84
CA VAL A 68 -2.00 -2.29 2.85
C VAL A 68 -3.03 -1.75 1.88
N TYR A 69 -3.53 -2.61 1.00
CA TYR A 69 -4.40 -2.19 -0.08
C TYR A 69 -5.37 -3.29 -0.48
N ARG A 70 -6.40 -2.89 -1.22
CA ARG A 70 -7.33 -3.80 -1.86
C ARG A 70 -7.49 -3.36 -3.31
N ALA A 71 -7.62 -4.31 -4.23
CA ALA A 71 -7.72 -4.00 -5.64
C ALA A 71 -8.90 -4.72 -6.29
N GLY A 72 -9.62 -3.98 -7.13
CA GLY A 72 -10.59 -4.53 -8.06
C GLY A 72 -10.09 -4.35 -9.49
N ASP A 73 -10.97 -4.60 -10.45
CA ASP A 73 -10.62 -4.47 -11.86
C ASP A 73 -10.34 -3.04 -12.26
N ALA A 74 -11.04 -2.08 -11.63
CA ALA A 74 -11.00 -0.68 -12.03
C ALA A 74 -10.27 0.22 -11.03
N GLU A 75 -9.99 -0.25 -9.81
CA GLU A 75 -9.47 0.61 -8.77
C GLU A 75 -8.57 -0.11 -7.78
N VAL A 76 -7.71 0.67 -7.12
CA VAL A 76 -6.90 0.26 -5.98
C VAL A 76 -7.23 1.17 -4.82
N LYS A 77 -7.55 0.59 -3.67
CA LYS A 77 -7.82 1.35 -2.46
C LYS A 77 -6.67 1.14 -1.48
N ILE A 78 -6.03 2.23 -1.07
CA ILE A 78 -4.92 2.20 -0.11
C ILE A 78 -5.49 2.42 1.29
N LEU A 79 -5.30 1.44 2.17
CA LEU A 79 -5.83 1.48 3.53
C LEU A 79 -4.85 2.09 4.51
N LYS A 80 -3.58 1.76 4.40
CA LYS A 80 -2.53 2.32 5.24
C LYS A 80 -1.18 2.21 4.54
N ALA A 81 -0.24 3.07 4.94
CA ALA A 81 1.09 3.14 4.35
C ALA A 81 2.15 3.40 5.42
N ARG A 82 1.91 2.97 6.65
CA ARG A 82 2.83 3.16 7.76
C ARG A 82 2.57 2.08 8.80
N TYR A 83 3.65 1.68 9.51
CA TYR A 83 3.63 0.61 10.50
C TYR A 83 3.31 -0.76 9.91
N HIS A 84 3.33 -1.75 10.76
CA HIS A 84 2.95 -3.10 10.41
C HIS A 84 1.44 -3.26 10.67
N TYR A 85 0.78 -4.08 9.87
CA TYR A 85 -0.62 -4.37 10.11
C TYR A 85 -0.75 -5.35 11.27
N SER A 86 -1.91 -5.30 11.94
CA SER A 86 -2.29 -6.25 12.96
C SER A 86 -3.27 -7.25 12.39
N GLN A 87 -3.11 -8.49 12.77
CA GLN A 87 -4.01 -9.56 12.33
C GLN A 87 -4.72 -10.19 13.52
#